data_a959dc2a31317fa2ef591bbec65301a3
#
_entry.id   a959dc2a31317fa2ef591bbec65301a3
#
_cell.length_a   1.000
_cell.length_b   1.000
_cell.length_c   1.000
_cell.angle_alpha   90.00
_cell.angle_beta   90.00
_cell.angle_gamma   90.00
#
_symmetry.space_group_name_H-M   'P 1'
#
loop_
_entity.id
_entity.type
_entity.pdbx_description
1 polymer ?
#
loop_
_entity_poly.entity_id
_entity_poly.type
_entity_poly.pdbx_seq_one_letter_code
_entity_poly.pdbx_strand_id
1 'polypeptide(L)' 'MEEPRKDLLMQVEGMTCQGCVTSVTKAIQRLDPGAKVEVDLDHGRVHVVTTAQALEVTQALNGAGYEATGMTM' A
#
# COMPACT_ATOMS: atom_id res chain seq x y z
N MET A 1 14.90 21.22 1.04
CA MET A 1 15.30 19.92 1.53
C MET A 1 14.19 18.91 1.30
N GLU A 2 14.50 17.83 0.68
CA GLU A 2 13.49 16.85 0.34
C GLU A 2 13.37 15.80 1.41
N GLU A 3 12.15 15.41 1.67
CA GLU A 3 11.92 14.32 2.60
C GLU A 3 12.24 13.01 1.91
N PRO A 4 12.93 12.12 2.60
CA PRO A 4 13.23 10.83 2.02
C PRO A 4 11.95 10.01 1.86
N ARG A 5 11.79 9.43 0.67
CA ARG A 5 10.70 8.52 0.44
C ARG A 5 11.14 7.12 0.81
N LYS A 6 10.22 6.39 1.40
CA LYS A 6 10.51 5.04 1.85
C LYS A 6 9.85 4.04 0.93
N ASP A 7 10.57 2.97 0.67
CA ASP A 7 10.03 1.82 -0.02
C ASP A 7 9.39 0.91 1.00
N LEU A 8 8.07 0.81 0.94
CA LEU A 8 7.34 -0.04 1.87
C LEU A 8 6.81 -1.25 1.11
N LEU A 9 7.11 -2.42 1.62
CA LEU A 9 6.60 -3.66 1.05
C LEU A 9 5.61 -4.26 2.02
N MET A 10 4.44 -4.57 1.52
CA MET A 10 3.37 -5.09 2.37
C MET A 10 2.78 -6.34 1.77
N GLN A 11 2.42 -7.26 2.64
CA GLN A 11 1.64 -8.42 2.28
C GLN A 11 0.18 -8.07 2.46
N VAL A 12 -0.60 -8.14 1.39
CA VAL A 12 -2.02 -7.79 1.45
C VAL A 12 -2.83 -8.98 1.00
N GLU A 13 -3.76 -9.39 1.86
CA GLU A 13 -4.63 -10.51 1.57
C GLU A 13 -5.99 -10.02 1.16
N GLY A 14 -6.65 -10.80 0.32
CA GLY A 14 -7.96 -10.43 -0.18
C GLY A 14 -7.94 -9.77 -1.53
N MET A 15 -6.75 -9.54 -2.10
CA MET A 15 -6.64 -8.99 -3.45
C MET A 15 -6.74 -10.14 -4.44
N THR A 16 -7.89 -10.24 -5.10
CA THR A 16 -8.10 -11.35 -6.03
C THR A 16 -8.42 -10.90 -7.44
N CYS A 17 -8.52 -9.59 -7.68
CA CYS A 17 -8.91 -9.11 -9.00
C CYS A 17 -8.40 -7.68 -9.22
N GLN A 18 -8.58 -7.21 -10.46
CA GLN A 18 -8.11 -5.87 -10.83
C GLN A 18 -8.82 -4.77 -10.05
N GLY A 19 -10.09 -4.99 -9.71
CA GLY A 19 -10.81 -4.02 -8.90
C GLY A 19 -10.18 -3.83 -7.55
N CYS A 20 -9.63 -4.88 -6.98
CA CYS A 20 -8.93 -4.80 -5.71
C CYS A 20 -7.67 -3.96 -5.84
N VAL A 21 -6.95 -4.11 -6.94
CA VAL A 21 -5.76 -3.29 -7.20
C VAL A 21 -6.12 -1.82 -7.17
N THR A 22 -7.20 -1.46 -7.86
CA THR A 22 -7.65 -0.07 -7.91
C THR A 22 -8.01 0.43 -6.52
N SER A 23 -8.74 -0.37 -5.75
CA SER A 23 -9.15 0.03 -4.41
C SER A 23 -7.95 0.25 -3.50
N VAL A 24 -6.99 -0.64 -3.56
CA VAL A 24 -5.77 -0.53 -2.75
C VAL A 24 -5.01 0.74 -3.14
N THR A 25 -4.85 0.95 -4.43
CA THR A 25 -4.14 2.13 -4.92
C THR A 25 -4.81 3.41 -4.46
N LYS A 26 -6.14 3.47 -4.58
CA LYS A 26 -6.86 4.66 -4.15
C LYS A 26 -6.76 4.89 -2.66
N ALA A 27 -6.81 3.82 -1.86
CA ALA A 27 -6.69 3.97 -0.42
C ALA A 27 -5.37 4.59 -0.04
N ILE A 28 -4.30 4.16 -0.69
CA ILE A 28 -2.97 4.68 -0.39
C ILE A 28 -2.84 6.11 -0.91
N GLN A 29 -3.39 6.40 -2.07
CA GLN A 29 -3.30 7.74 -2.65
C GLN A 29 -4.12 8.75 -1.87
N ARG A 30 -5.14 8.33 -1.16
CA ARG A 30 -5.86 9.23 -0.26
C ARG A 30 -4.97 9.67 0.88
N LEU A 31 -4.14 8.75 1.34
CA LEU A 31 -3.22 9.05 2.43
C LEU A 31 -2.09 9.94 1.95
N ASP A 32 -1.55 9.64 0.76
CA ASP A 32 -0.43 10.38 0.20
C ASP A 32 -0.61 10.44 -1.32
N PRO A 33 -1.13 11.58 -1.85
CA PRO A 33 -1.36 11.67 -3.29
C PRO A 33 -0.11 11.52 -4.14
N GLY A 34 1.06 11.74 -3.56
CA GLY A 34 2.31 11.58 -4.29
C GLY A 34 2.91 10.20 -4.20
N ALA A 35 2.23 9.26 -3.55
CA ALA A 35 2.77 7.92 -3.38
C ALA A 35 2.72 7.14 -4.68
N LYS A 36 3.73 6.32 -4.88
CA LYS A 36 3.74 5.35 -5.97
C LYS A 36 3.34 4.00 -5.43
N VAL A 37 2.41 3.36 -6.13
CA VAL A 37 1.88 2.08 -5.69
C VAL A 37 2.04 1.06 -6.79
N GLU A 38 2.67 -0.06 -6.47
CA GLU A 38 2.79 -1.19 -7.37
C GLU A 38 2.22 -2.41 -6.69
N VAL A 39 1.34 -3.10 -7.38
CA VAL A 39 0.64 -4.24 -6.82
C VAL A 39 1.04 -5.50 -7.57
N ASP A 40 1.42 -6.52 -6.81
CA ASP A 40 1.75 -7.83 -7.35
C ASP A 40 0.66 -8.79 -6.90
N LEU A 41 -0.29 -9.05 -7.80
CA LEU A 41 -1.42 -9.93 -7.48
C LEU A 41 -0.98 -11.38 -7.31
N ASP A 42 0.04 -11.78 -8.05
CA ASP A 42 0.48 -13.17 -7.99
C ASP A 42 0.99 -13.54 -6.61
N HIS A 43 1.59 -12.59 -5.92
CA HIS A 43 2.17 -12.84 -4.61
C HIS A 43 1.41 -12.13 -3.48
N GLY A 44 0.37 -11.37 -3.83
CA GLY A 44 -0.39 -10.65 -2.82
C GLY A 44 0.41 -9.56 -2.14
N ARG A 45 1.30 -8.90 -2.86
CA ARG A 45 2.18 -7.89 -2.29
C ARG A 45 1.93 -6.54 -2.90
N VAL A 46 2.12 -5.52 -2.07
CA VAL A 46 2.00 -4.13 -2.51
C VAL A 46 3.29 -3.41 -2.15
N HIS A 47 3.88 -2.79 -3.15
CA HIS A 47 5.07 -1.97 -2.96
C HIS A 47 4.68 -0.51 -3.06
N VAL A 48 4.97 0.25 -2.02
CA VAL A 48 4.57 1.65 -1.94
C VAL A 48 5.81 2.50 -1.70
N VAL A 49 5.96 3.53 -2.50
CA VAL A 49 7.01 4.54 -2.29
C VAL A 49 6.32 5.79 -1.80
N THR A 50 6.53 6.12 -0.53
CA THR A 50 5.80 7.20 0.11
C THR A 50 6.58 7.77 1.29
N THR A 51 6.23 8.98 1.69
CA THR A 51 6.77 9.56 2.92
C THR A 51 5.92 9.21 4.13
N ALA A 52 4.76 8.60 3.93
CA ALA A 52 3.92 8.16 5.04
C ALA A 52 4.54 6.96 5.73
N GLN A 53 4.10 6.71 6.94
CA GLN A 53 4.63 5.59 7.71
C GLN A 53 3.91 4.31 7.33
N ALA A 54 4.62 3.19 7.52
CA ALA A 54 4.06 1.88 7.19
C ALA A 54 2.75 1.64 7.94
N LEU A 55 2.69 2.06 9.20
CA LEU A 55 1.50 1.87 9.99
C LEU A 55 0.30 2.61 9.38
N GLU A 56 0.54 3.82 8.89
CA GLU A 56 -0.53 4.60 8.28
C GLU A 56 -1.05 3.92 7.02
N VAL A 57 -0.13 3.41 6.19
CA VAL A 57 -0.52 2.71 4.98
C VAL A 57 -1.29 1.44 5.32
N THR A 58 -0.80 0.70 6.31
CA THR A 58 -1.48 -0.51 6.75
C THR A 58 -2.89 -0.21 7.22
N GLN A 59 -3.06 0.86 7.99
CA GLN A 59 -4.38 1.24 8.48
C GLN A 59 -5.30 1.65 7.34
N ALA A 60 -4.75 2.34 6.34
CA ALA A 60 -5.55 2.74 5.19
C ALA A 60 -6.07 1.51 4.45
N LEU A 61 -5.23 0.51 4.29
CA LEU A 61 -5.64 -0.72 3.61
C LEU A 61 -6.63 -1.52 4.43
N ASN A 62 -6.43 -1.59 5.74
CA ASN A 62 -7.39 -2.27 6.61
C ASN A 62 -8.74 -1.58 6.57
N GLY A 63 -8.74 -0.25 6.50
CA GLY A 63 -9.98 0.49 6.40
C GLY A 63 -10.70 0.25 5.09
N ALA A 64 -9.97 -0.14 4.05
CA ALA A 64 -10.57 -0.45 2.76
C ALA A 64 -11.06 -1.90 2.67
N GLY A 65 -10.85 -2.70 3.72
CA GLY A 65 -11.34 -4.06 3.77
C GLY A 65 -10.31 -5.11 3.41
N TYR A 66 -9.04 -4.76 3.41
CA TYR A 66 -7.96 -5.70 3.10
C TYR A 66 -7.09 -5.90 4.32
N GLU A 67 -6.58 -7.10 4.48
CA GLU A 67 -5.63 -7.38 5.56
C GLU A 67 -4.23 -7.10 5.04
N ALA A 68 -3.61 -6.09 5.60
CA ALA A 68 -2.27 -5.69 5.20
C ALA A 68 -1.31 -5.90 6.36
N THR A 69 -0.17 -6.49 6.06
CA THR A 69 0.88 -6.70 7.04
C THR A 69 2.16 -6.09 6.49
N GLY A 70 2.80 -5.26 7.28
CA GLY A 70 4.04 -4.64 6.86
C GLY A 70 5.16 -5.64 6.82
N MET A 71 5.92 -5.61 5.73
CA MET A 71 7.07 -6.47 5.56
C MET A 71 8.36 -5.68 5.45
N THR A 72 8.30 -4.42 5.78
CA THR A 72 9.46 -3.55 5.70
C THR A 72 10.45 -3.91 6.80
N MET A 73 11.68 -3.84 6.46
CA MET A 73 12.73 -4.08 7.45
C MET A 73 13.28 -2.82 8.04
#